data_2b337d9ccb9c4465ee6a6b7330391783
#
_entry.id   2b337d9ccb9c4465ee6a6b7330391783
#
_cell.length_a   1.000
_cell.length_b   1.000
_cell.length_c   1.000
_cell.angle_alpha   90.00
_cell.angle_beta   90.00
_cell.angle_gamma   90.00
#
_symmetry.space_group_name_H-M   'P 1'
#
loop_
_entity.id
_entity.type
_entity.pdbx_description
1 polymer ?
#
loop_
_entity_poly.entity_id
_entity_poly.type
_entity_poly.pdbx_seq_one_letter_code
_entity_poly.pdbx_strand_id
1 'polypeptide(L)'
;MTHADTPHVISREVRYHPDGGKLLAYLCDKGLVPQSASGHPTRVVLLDSADIASKQHLTTIAVLDTSASIQCDGDFVRVTSTNPVDGQSTLNQVCEALPNALRERKETHALFELPSLREDEADEETRLKERATMEPLRVLTDTPIDHPHLPLVAGTVSFDYLATYESLPDVEQGFNSCPDYLFFLARIILVVDHPSQSANIVGASLDHDSLEQQIDALAQAIDHAPLSTETPTASEMKIDPSSQPLIARPTISDDDFEALVTTMQEHIAAGDIYQVVPSRGFIADCPNALRSYRFLRDENPSPYMFYIGADDFELFGASPESSLLHSAKDGTVAIRPIAGTRPRGFAPDGSIDHELDIRLELELRSDTKEVAEHVMLVDLARNDVARVSQRGTRRVEQLLRVDRYSRVMHLVSEVSGTLAEDLHPLDAFRASMTMGTLTGAPKLRAAELIRNYEGKRRGSYGGAVGYLRGDGELDTCIVIRSAFVKDGQAIVQAGAGVVADSVPAREAEETVHKASAVLRALAASTGRPLAISSNAEESEF
;
A
#
# COMPACT_ATOMS: atom_id res chain seq x y z
N MET A 1 14.00 -31.61 9.52
CA MET A 1 12.91 -31.16 10.42
C MET A 1 12.42 -32.38 11.20
N THR A 2 12.58 -32.40 12.47
CA THR A 2 11.99 -33.44 13.35
C THR A 2 10.52 -33.07 13.55
N HIS A 3 9.65 -34.05 13.77
CA HIS A 3 8.18 -33.90 13.97
C HIS A 3 7.76 -32.93 15.11
N ALA A 4 8.71 -32.29 15.81
CA ALA A 4 8.47 -31.36 16.91
C ALA A 4 8.30 -29.87 16.49
N ASP A 5 8.55 -29.52 15.22
CA ASP A 5 8.64 -28.10 14.77
C ASP A 5 7.51 -27.66 13.82
N THR A 6 6.40 -28.39 13.75
CA THR A 6 5.24 -28.02 12.92
C THR A 6 4.27 -27.18 13.75
N PRO A 7 3.95 -25.94 13.33
CA PRO A 7 2.99 -25.11 14.05
C PRO A 7 1.60 -25.77 14.13
N HIS A 8 0.95 -25.67 15.28
CA HIS A 8 -0.46 -26.00 15.42
C HIS A 8 -1.30 -24.90 14.78
N VAL A 9 -2.31 -25.30 14.02
CA VAL A 9 -3.26 -24.36 13.38
C VAL A 9 -4.59 -24.43 14.10
N ILE A 10 -5.13 -23.30 14.50
CA ILE A 10 -6.46 -23.16 15.10
C ILE A 10 -7.27 -22.20 14.25
N SER A 11 -8.49 -22.60 13.89
CA SER A 11 -9.46 -21.76 13.18
C SER A 11 -10.78 -21.73 13.94
N ARG A 12 -11.41 -20.56 14.03
CA ARG A 12 -12.75 -20.36 14.60
C ARG A 12 -13.57 -19.48 13.67
N GLU A 13 -14.78 -19.92 13.36
CA GLU A 13 -15.78 -19.07 12.75
C GLU A 13 -16.23 -18.03 13.78
N VAL A 14 -16.34 -16.77 13.34
CA VAL A 14 -16.75 -15.64 14.18
C VAL A 14 -17.81 -14.82 13.46
N ARG A 15 -18.48 -13.96 14.21
CA ARG A 15 -19.51 -13.08 13.66
C ARG A 15 -18.94 -12.18 12.55
N TYR A 16 -19.69 -12.07 11.44
CA TYR A 16 -19.37 -11.16 10.34
C TYR A 16 -19.50 -9.69 10.77
N HIS A 17 -18.48 -8.89 10.46
CA HIS A 17 -18.46 -7.44 10.61
C HIS A 17 -18.12 -6.79 9.26
N PRO A 18 -18.97 -5.86 8.74
CA PRO A 18 -18.75 -5.23 7.44
C PRO A 18 -17.67 -4.14 7.45
N ASP A 19 -17.18 -3.73 8.61
CA ASP A 19 -16.24 -2.63 8.81
C ASP A 19 -15.04 -3.11 9.65
N GLY A 20 -13.95 -3.46 8.95
CA GLY A 20 -12.71 -3.91 9.58
C GLY A 20 -12.07 -2.84 10.45
N GLY A 21 -12.17 -1.56 10.08
CA GLY A 21 -11.59 -0.46 10.85
C GLY A 21 -12.29 -0.22 12.19
N LYS A 22 -13.63 -0.33 12.23
CA LYS A 22 -14.40 -0.25 13.49
C LYS A 22 -14.12 -1.45 14.38
N LEU A 23 -14.04 -2.64 13.78
CA LEU A 23 -13.71 -3.84 14.53
C LEU A 23 -12.31 -3.77 15.12
N LEU A 24 -11.30 -3.37 14.34
CA LEU A 24 -9.94 -3.19 14.83
C LEU A 24 -9.88 -2.19 15.97
N ALA A 25 -10.54 -1.02 15.86
CA ALA A 25 -10.60 -0.04 16.93
C ALA A 25 -11.22 -0.62 18.22
N TYR A 26 -12.29 -1.40 18.10
CA TYR A 26 -12.91 -2.07 19.25
C TYR A 26 -11.95 -3.08 19.91
N LEU A 27 -11.21 -3.87 19.12
CA LEU A 27 -10.23 -4.83 19.66
C LEU A 27 -9.06 -4.10 20.34
N CYS A 28 -8.64 -2.94 19.82
CA CYS A 28 -7.66 -2.06 20.47
C CYS A 28 -8.17 -1.55 21.82
N ASP A 29 -9.40 -1.04 21.87
CA ASP A 29 -10.01 -0.55 23.13
C ASP A 29 -10.15 -1.64 24.19
N LYS A 30 -10.24 -2.91 23.77
CA LYS A 30 -10.24 -4.08 24.68
C LYS A 30 -8.84 -4.55 25.07
N GLY A 31 -7.77 -3.98 24.51
CA GLY A 31 -6.38 -4.43 24.75
C GLY A 31 -6.07 -5.81 24.18
N LEU A 32 -6.80 -6.25 23.13
CA LEU A 32 -6.66 -7.57 22.52
C LEU A 32 -5.70 -7.61 21.32
N VAL A 33 -5.18 -6.46 20.91
CA VAL A 33 -4.13 -6.33 19.89
C VAL A 33 -2.95 -5.56 20.49
N PRO A 34 -1.73 -5.76 19.98
CA PRO A 34 -0.55 -5.04 20.46
C PRO A 34 -0.70 -3.52 20.33
N GLN A 35 -0.26 -2.78 21.34
CA GLN A 35 -0.34 -1.32 21.39
C GLN A 35 0.94 -0.71 21.94
N SER A 36 1.26 0.52 21.49
CA SER A 36 2.30 1.36 22.05
C SER A 36 1.89 1.89 23.44
N ALA A 37 2.82 2.50 24.14
CA ALA A 37 2.54 3.17 25.41
C ALA A 37 1.53 4.33 25.28
N SER A 38 1.38 4.90 24.09
CA SER A 38 0.39 5.95 23.76
C SER A 38 -0.98 5.39 23.33
N GLY A 39 -1.14 4.06 23.29
CA GLY A 39 -2.39 3.40 22.96
C GLY A 39 -2.65 3.22 21.46
N HIS A 40 -1.67 3.50 20.61
CA HIS A 40 -1.78 3.24 19.16
C HIS A 40 -1.50 1.77 18.86
N PRO A 41 -2.26 1.12 17.92
CA PRO A 41 -1.99 -0.24 17.49
C PRO A 41 -0.58 -0.36 16.91
N THR A 42 0.15 -1.39 17.29
CA THR A 42 1.49 -1.70 16.76
C THR A 42 1.55 -3.12 16.22
N ARG A 43 2.34 -3.33 15.18
CA ARG A 43 2.49 -4.65 14.53
C ARG A 43 1.15 -5.23 14.07
N VAL A 44 0.30 -4.36 13.53
CA VAL A 44 -1.03 -4.66 13.03
C VAL A 44 -1.12 -4.23 11.58
N VAL A 45 -1.75 -5.05 10.75
CA VAL A 45 -2.05 -4.71 9.35
C VAL A 45 -3.52 -4.98 9.09
N LEU A 46 -4.25 -3.99 8.62
CA LEU A 46 -5.61 -4.13 8.12
C LEU A 46 -5.61 -3.84 6.62
N LEU A 47 -6.00 -4.83 5.83
CA LEU A 47 -6.24 -4.74 4.40
C LEU A 47 -7.73 -4.94 4.18
N ASP A 48 -8.43 -3.88 3.82
CA ASP A 48 -9.89 -3.84 3.75
C ASP A 48 -10.35 -3.46 2.33
N SER A 49 -11.55 -3.86 1.96
CA SER A 49 -12.18 -3.49 0.69
C SER A 49 -13.50 -2.82 0.98
N ALA A 50 -13.64 -1.55 0.58
CA ALA A 50 -14.82 -0.76 0.91
C ALA A 50 -15.73 -0.45 -0.28
N ASP A 51 -15.24 -0.56 -1.52
CA ASP A 51 -16.05 -0.35 -2.73
C ASP A 51 -16.43 -1.69 -3.38
N ILE A 52 -17.69 -2.05 -3.25
CA ILE A 52 -18.24 -3.37 -3.59
C ILE A 52 -18.48 -3.55 -5.11
N ALA A 53 -18.62 -2.48 -5.88
CA ALA A 53 -19.05 -2.57 -7.27
C ALA A 53 -17.93 -2.98 -8.24
N SER A 54 -16.66 -2.78 -7.88
CA SER A 54 -15.53 -2.89 -8.81
C SER A 54 -14.59 -4.08 -8.60
N LYS A 55 -14.62 -4.75 -7.43
CA LYS A 55 -13.68 -5.83 -7.08
C LYS A 55 -14.36 -7.21 -7.07
N GLN A 56 -13.73 -8.20 -7.74
CA GLN A 56 -14.26 -9.57 -7.81
C GLN A 56 -14.11 -10.36 -6.50
N HIS A 57 -13.11 -10.02 -5.67
CA HIS A 57 -12.85 -10.66 -4.39
C HIS A 57 -12.82 -9.61 -3.29
N LEU A 58 -13.93 -9.54 -2.56
CA LEU A 58 -14.10 -8.59 -1.45
C LEU A 58 -13.76 -9.30 -0.15
N THR A 59 -12.50 -9.24 0.22
CA THR A 59 -11.99 -9.87 1.44
C THR A 59 -11.30 -8.82 2.30
N THR A 60 -11.60 -8.79 3.60
CA THR A 60 -10.80 -8.07 4.58
C THR A 60 -9.86 -9.04 5.26
N ILE A 61 -8.57 -8.71 5.32
CA ILE A 61 -7.55 -9.43 6.08
C ILE A 61 -7.03 -8.48 7.16
N ALA A 62 -7.11 -8.90 8.42
CA ALA A 62 -6.47 -8.19 9.53
C ALA A 62 -5.44 -9.10 10.21
N VAL A 63 -4.18 -8.67 10.23
CA VAL A 63 -3.12 -9.28 11.07
C VAL A 63 -3.29 -8.69 12.46
N LEU A 64 -3.69 -9.53 13.43
CA LEU A 64 -4.00 -9.13 14.80
C LEU A 64 -2.85 -9.43 15.77
N ASP A 65 -2.00 -10.41 15.44
CA ASP A 65 -0.79 -10.75 16.17
C ASP A 65 0.27 -11.28 15.21
N THR A 66 1.56 -11.15 15.59
CA THR A 66 2.70 -11.41 14.71
C THR A 66 3.76 -12.27 15.39
N SER A 67 4.44 -13.12 14.61
CA SER A 67 5.62 -13.87 15.06
C SER A 67 6.90 -13.05 14.92
N ALA A 68 7.01 -12.27 13.85
CA ALA A 68 8.18 -11.44 13.57
C ALA A 68 7.84 -10.22 12.72
N SER A 69 8.69 -9.20 12.80
CA SER A 69 8.77 -8.10 11.83
C SER A 69 10.04 -8.23 10.99
N ILE A 70 9.94 -7.92 9.71
CA ILE A 70 11.01 -7.99 8.73
C ILE A 70 11.15 -6.61 8.09
N GLN A 71 12.25 -5.92 8.36
CA GLN A 71 12.53 -4.55 7.90
C GLN A 71 13.77 -4.52 7.03
N CYS A 72 13.69 -3.83 5.91
CA CYS A 72 14.81 -3.58 5.01
C CYS A 72 15.19 -2.10 5.01
N ASP A 73 16.51 -1.85 5.09
CA ASP A 73 17.11 -0.53 4.93
C ASP A 73 18.40 -0.70 4.10
N GLY A 74 18.34 -0.32 2.83
CA GLY A 74 19.41 -0.57 1.85
C GLY A 74 19.68 -2.07 1.65
N ASP A 75 20.90 -2.47 1.87
CA ASP A 75 21.36 -3.86 1.71
C ASP A 75 21.16 -4.70 2.98
N PHE A 76 20.63 -4.10 4.04
CA PHE A 76 20.44 -4.75 5.34
C PHE A 76 18.97 -5.11 5.58
N VAL A 77 18.75 -6.34 6.03
CA VAL A 77 17.44 -6.82 6.48
C VAL A 77 17.53 -7.24 7.93
N ARG A 78 16.68 -6.63 8.75
CA ARG A 78 16.50 -6.97 10.15
C ARG A 78 15.24 -7.81 10.33
N VAL A 79 15.39 -8.99 10.89
CA VAL A 79 14.27 -9.84 11.34
C VAL A 79 14.21 -9.76 12.85
N THR A 80 13.09 -9.28 13.38
CA THR A 80 12.88 -9.09 14.83
C THR A 80 11.77 -9.99 15.33
N SER A 81 12.04 -10.77 16.35
CA SER A 81 11.05 -11.59 17.05
C SER A 81 10.04 -10.69 17.77
N THR A 82 8.75 -10.94 17.54
CA THR A 82 7.64 -10.24 18.22
C THR A 82 6.89 -11.17 19.18
N ASN A 83 7.18 -12.47 19.14
CA ASN A 83 6.65 -13.50 20.01
C ASN A 83 7.78 -14.36 20.55
N PRO A 84 7.82 -14.71 21.85
CA PRO A 84 8.96 -15.39 22.46
C PRO A 84 9.18 -16.83 21.93
N VAL A 85 8.14 -17.54 21.52
CA VAL A 85 8.23 -18.92 21.02
C VAL A 85 8.32 -18.92 19.49
N ASP A 86 7.30 -18.42 18.81
CA ASP A 86 7.20 -18.44 17.35
C ASP A 86 8.25 -17.56 16.71
N GLY A 87 8.53 -16.38 17.30
CA GLY A 87 9.54 -15.46 16.82
C GLY A 87 10.96 -16.03 16.92
N GLN A 88 11.29 -16.82 17.96
CA GLN A 88 12.58 -17.50 18.06
C GLN A 88 12.72 -18.57 16.98
N SER A 89 11.68 -19.33 16.73
CA SER A 89 11.66 -20.30 15.63
C SER A 89 11.85 -19.64 14.28
N THR A 90 11.14 -18.52 14.04
CA THR A 90 11.28 -17.69 12.83
C THR A 90 12.72 -17.20 12.62
N LEU A 91 13.35 -16.67 13.69
CA LEU A 91 14.74 -16.22 13.62
C LEU A 91 15.70 -17.38 13.29
N ASN A 92 15.52 -18.55 13.91
CA ASN A 92 16.35 -19.71 13.63
C ASN A 92 16.20 -20.15 12.18
N GLN A 93 14.97 -20.23 11.67
CA GLN A 93 14.67 -20.60 10.30
C GLN A 93 15.39 -19.70 9.28
N VAL A 94 15.31 -18.36 9.44
CA VAL A 94 15.95 -17.44 8.51
C VAL A 94 17.49 -17.50 8.64
N CYS A 95 18.02 -17.65 9.87
CA CYS A 95 19.47 -17.81 10.08
C CYS A 95 20.02 -19.09 9.45
N GLU A 96 19.28 -20.20 9.53
CA GLU A 96 19.65 -21.48 8.91
C GLU A 96 19.57 -21.43 7.38
N ALA A 97 18.56 -20.72 6.83
CA ALA A 97 18.39 -20.57 5.38
C ALA A 97 19.42 -19.62 4.75
N LEU A 98 19.83 -18.58 5.47
CA LEU A 98 20.69 -17.51 4.97
C LEU A 98 22.00 -17.34 5.80
N PRO A 99 22.78 -18.42 6.05
CA PRO A 99 23.94 -18.37 6.95
C PRO A 99 25.05 -17.45 6.43
N ASN A 100 25.19 -17.31 5.13
CA ASN A 100 26.23 -16.46 4.51
C ASN A 100 25.91 -14.96 4.57
N ALA A 101 24.62 -14.63 4.67
CA ALA A 101 24.14 -13.25 4.76
C ALA A 101 24.09 -12.75 6.22
N LEU A 102 24.11 -13.65 7.20
CA LEU A 102 23.97 -13.33 8.62
C LEU A 102 25.20 -12.51 9.09
N ARG A 103 24.93 -11.30 9.64
CA ARG A 103 25.97 -10.42 10.22
C ARG A 103 25.88 -10.33 11.74
N GLU A 104 24.69 -10.35 12.29
CA GLU A 104 24.46 -10.28 13.72
C GLU A 104 23.29 -11.20 14.12
N ARG A 105 23.44 -11.90 15.23
CA ARG A 105 22.36 -12.70 15.86
C ARG A 105 22.31 -12.36 17.35
N LYS A 106 21.17 -11.79 17.76
CA LYS A 106 20.84 -11.56 19.18
C LYS A 106 19.60 -12.37 19.57
N GLU A 107 19.25 -12.32 20.84
CA GLU A 107 18.08 -13.03 21.35
C GLU A 107 16.80 -12.57 20.65
N THR A 108 16.64 -11.28 20.43
CA THR A 108 15.40 -10.70 19.89
C THR A 108 15.44 -10.40 18.38
N HIS A 109 16.60 -10.42 17.74
CA HIS A 109 16.71 -10.12 16.32
C HIS A 109 17.93 -10.71 15.64
N ALA A 110 17.88 -10.79 14.32
CA ALA A 110 19.00 -11.08 13.43
C ALA A 110 19.10 -10.02 12.33
N LEU A 111 20.35 -9.67 11.98
CA LEU A 111 20.66 -8.75 10.89
C LEU A 111 21.34 -9.50 9.77
N PHE A 112 20.83 -9.35 8.58
CA PHE A 112 21.36 -9.93 7.34
C PHE A 112 21.84 -8.81 6.42
N GLU A 113 22.99 -9.02 5.78
CA GLU A 113 23.46 -8.19 4.67
C GLU A 113 23.36 -9.00 3.40
N LEU A 114 22.56 -8.52 2.46
CA LEU A 114 22.30 -9.17 1.19
C LEU A 114 22.99 -8.38 0.06
N PRO A 115 23.42 -9.05 -1.02
CA PRO A 115 24.18 -8.37 -2.05
C PRO A 115 23.37 -7.25 -2.69
N SER A 116 24.02 -6.11 -2.91
CA SER A 116 23.49 -5.04 -3.74
C SER A 116 23.47 -5.48 -5.20
N LEU A 117 22.35 -5.27 -5.88
CA LEU A 117 22.24 -5.54 -7.32
C LEU A 117 22.55 -4.30 -8.18
N ARG A 118 22.91 -3.17 -7.57
CA ARG A 118 23.08 -1.87 -8.26
C ARG A 118 24.27 -1.84 -9.20
N GLU A 119 25.34 -2.54 -8.86
CA GLU A 119 26.63 -2.51 -9.58
C GLU A 119 26.89 -3.78 -10.40
N ASP A 120 25.89 -4.65 -10.54
CA ASP A 120 26.05 -5.90 -11.24
C ASP A 120 26.08 -5.68 -12.76
N GLU A 121 27.15 -6.15 -13.42
CA GLU A 121 27.28 -6.17 -14.89
C GLU A 121 26.41 -7.27 -15.54
N ALA A 122 25.69 -8.07 -14.74
CA ALA A 122 24.82 -9.12 -15.23
C ALA A 122 23.66 -8.54 -16.09
N ASP A 123 23.20 -9.34 -17.03
CA ASP A 123 22.02 -8.98 -17.81
C ASP A 123 20.77 -8.96 -16.92
N GLU A 124 19.72 -8.30 -17.41
CA GLU A 124 18.49 -8.07 -16.69
C GLU A 124 17.80 -9.39 -16.24
N GLU A 125 17.86 -10.45 -17.07
CA GLU A 125 17.27 -11.74 -16.74
C GLU A 125 18.01 -12.42 -15.58
N THR A 126 19.34 -12.32 -15.55
CA THR A 126 20.17 -12.82 -14.46
C THR A 126 19.90 -12.06 -13.16
N ARG A 127 19.90 -10.72 -13.21
CA ARG A 127 19.60 -9.87 -12.03
C ARG A 127 18.21 -10.12 -11.46
N LEU A 128 17.23 -10.44 -12.30
CA LEU A 128 15.87 -10.76 -11.86
C LEU A 128 15.83 -12.03 -10.99
N LYS A 129 16.68 -13.01 -11.27
CA LYS A 129 16.74 -14.30 -10.56
C LYS A 129 17.70 -14.28 -9.37
N GLU A 130 18.52 -13.25 -9.23
CA GLU A 130 19.45 -13.16 -8.12
C GLU A 130 18.76 -12.92 -6.78
N ARG A 131 19.33 -13.56 -5.75
CA ARG A 131 18.90 -13.38 -4.38
C ARG A 131 19.16 -11.95 -3.92
N ALA A 132 18.14 -11.33 -3.40
CA ALA A 132 18.15 -9.95 -2.97
C ALA A 132 17.55 -9.80 -1.57
N THR A 133 17.35 -8.57 -1.16
CA THR A 133 16.83 -8.25 0.17
C THR A 133 15.44 -8.80 0.47
N MET A 134 14.67 -9.29 -0.51
CA MET A 134 13.39 -10.00 -0.28
C MET A 134 13.53 -11.49 0.09
N GLU A 135 14.75 -12.05 0.10
CA GLU A 135 14.95 -13.47 0.46
C GLU A 135 14.42 -13.88 1.84
N PRO A 136 14.54 -13.07 2.92
CA PRO A 136 13.92 -13.43 4.19
C PRO A 136 12.40 -13.61 4.10
N LEU A 137 11.70 -12.80 3.28
CA LEU A 137 10.25 -12.95 3.05
C LEU A 137 9.95 -14.26 2.33
N ARG A 138 10.75 -14.63 1.30
CA ARG A 138 10.62 -15.90 0.58
C ARG A 138 10.79 -17.08 1.54
N VAL A 139 11.87 -17.11 2.33
CA VAL A 139 12.12 -18.17 3.32
C VAL A 139 10.93 -18.37 4.25
N LEU A 140 10.29 -17.29 4.69
CA LEU A 140 9.18 -17.34 5.63
C LEU A 140 7.86 -17.80 4.98
N THR A 141 7.63 -17.44 3.73
CA THR A 141 6.43 -17.86 2.99
C THR A 141 6.55 -19.25 2.38
N ASP A 142 7.75 -19.73 2.08
CA ASP A 142 7.98 -21.10 1.59
C ASP A 142 7.82 -22.17 2.69
N THR A 143 7.61 -21.76 3.96
CA THR A 143 7.40 -22.70 5.07
C THR A 143 6.00 -23.26 5.01
N PRO A 144 5.83 -24.59 4.87
CA PRO A 144 4.51 -25.17 4.73
C PRO A 144 3.72 -25.09 6.04
N ILE A 145 2.55 -24.48 6.00
CA ILE A 145 1.52 -24.53 7.04
C ILE A 145 0.25 -25.08 6.38
N ASP A 146 -0.39 -26.06 6.99
CA ASP A 146 -1.58 -26.70 6.42
C ASP A 146 -2.83 -25.83 6.62
N HIS A 147 -2.83 -24.67 5.97
CA HIS A 147 -3.97 -23.74 5.94
C HIS A 147 -3.89 -22.80 4.72
N PRO A 148 -5.01 -22.56 4.00
CA PRO A 148 -5.01 -21.77 2.76
C PRO A 148 -4.60 -20.29 2.92
N HIS A 149 -4.66 -19.75 4.13
CA HIS A 149 -4.29 -18.35 4.38
C HIS A 149 -2.95 -18.17 5.11
N LEU A 150 -2.25 -19.26 5.43
CA LEU A 150 -0.98 -19.23 6.17
C LEU A 150 0.09 -20.08 5.47
N PRO A 151 1.39 -19.74 5.60
CA PRO A 151 1.90 -18.53 6.20
C PRO A 151 1.50 -17.28 5.43
N LEU A 152 1.44 -16.14 6.11
CA LEU A 152 1.12 -14.85 5.51
C LEU A 152 2.08 -13.79 6.03
N VAL A 153 2.68 -13.04 5.11
CA VAL A 153 3.38 -11.78 5.41
C VAL A 153 2.58 -10.63 4.83
N ALA A 154 2.37 -9.58 5.61
CA ALA A 154 1.65 -8.38 5.18
C ALA A 154 2.41 -7.12 5.62
N GLY A 155 2.40 -6.09 4.79
CA GLY A 155 3.16 -4.88 5.07
C GLY A 155 3.23 -3.89 3.92
N THR A 156 4.30 -3.12 3.90
CA THR A 156 4.53 -2.04 2.94
C THR A 156 5.93 -2.07 2.35
N VAL A 157 6.05 -1.64 1.10
CA VAL A 157 7.31 -1.41 0.39
C VAL A 157 7.34 0.04 -0.05
N SER A 158 8.44 0.75 0.22
CA SER A 158 8.65 2.14 -0.19
C SER A 158 8.92 2.29 -1.68
N PHE A 159 8.63 3.46 -2.23
CA PHE A 159 9.10 3.87 -3.56
C PHE A 159 10.62 3.75 -3.68
N ASP A 160 11.32 4.11 -2.62
CA ASP A 160 12.78 4.13 -2.57
C ASP A 160 13.42 2.75 -2.58
N TYR A 161 12.66 1.67 -2.37
CA TYR A 161 13.16 0.31 -2.53
C TYR A 161 13.76 0.06 -3.93
N LEU A 162 13.29 0.78 -4.96
CA LEU A 162 13.86 0.73 -6.31
C LEU A 162 15.38 1.01 -6.30
N ALA A 163 15.84 1.93 -5.45
CA ALA A 163 17.25 2.28 -5.34
C ALA A 163 18.11 1.20 -4.64
N THR A 164 17.55 0.12 -4.13
CA THR A 164 18.31 -1.02 -3.59
C THR A 164 18.85 -1.93 -4.70
N TYR A 165 18.26 -1.90 -5.89
CA TYR A 165 18.64 -2.76 -7.01
C TYR A 165 18.83 -2.04 -8.36
N GLU A 166 18.48 -0.74 -8.45
CA GLU A 166 18.78 0.11 -9.59
C GLU A 166 19.73 1.24 -9.17
N SER A 167 20.66 1.61 -10.07
CA SER A 167 21.58 2.71 -9.83
C SER A 167 20.85 4.05 -9.99
N LEU A 168 20.47 4.66 -8.90
CA LEU A 168 19.75 5.93 -8.83
C LEU A 168 20.50 6.94 -7.96
N PRO A 169 20.31 8.26 -8.16
CA PRO A 169 20.91 9.29 -7.32
C PRO A 169 20.59 9.09 -5.84
N ASP A 170 21.58 9.30 -4.97
CA ASP A 170 21.37 9.35 -3.53
C ASP A 170 20.56 10.62 -3.17
N VAL A 171 19.67 10.49 -2.21
CA VAL A 171 18.80 11.58 -1.73
C VAL A 171 18.72 11.58 -0.21
N GLU A 172 18.41 12.73 0.37
CA GLU A 172 18.24 12.87 1.81
C GLU A 172 16.96 12.17 2.31
N GLN A 173 16.95 11.85 3.60
CA GLN A 173 15.77 11.34 4.28
C GLN A 173 14.68 12.45 4.29
N GLY A 174 13.47 12.10 3.88
CA GLY A 174 12.30 12.96 3.97
C GLY A 174 11.53 12.78 5.29
N PHE A 175 10.45 13.55 5.47
CA PHE A 175 9.53 13.38 6.60
C PHE A 175 8.92 11.96 6.60
N ASN A 176 8.58 11.43 5.44
CA ASN A 176 8.14 10.05 5.27
C ASN A 176 9.34 9.10 5.42
N SER A 177 9.65 8.76 6.65
CA SER A 177 10.78 7.89 7.01
C SER A 177 10.43 6.40 6.98
N CYS A 178 9.48 5.99 6.14
CA CYS A 178 9.19 4.58 5.91
C CYS A 178 10.45 3.84 5.45
N PRO A 179 10.81 2.69 6.05
CA PRO A 179 11.93 1.88 5.59
C PRO A 179 11.71 1.39 4.15
N ASP A 180 12.73 0.84 3.52
CA ASP A 180 12.61 0.32 2.15
C ASP A 180 11.50 -0.73 2.03
N TYR A 181 11.35 -1.57 3.05
CA TYR A 181 10.11 -2.30 3.31
C TYR A 181 9.96 -2.66 4.80
N LEU A 182 8.72 -2.85 5.22
CA LEU A 182 8.35 -3.43 6.51
C LEU A 182 7.23 -4.44 6.30
N PHE A 183 7.48 -5.70 6.66
CA PHE A 183 6.48 -6.76 6.67
C PHE A 183 6.37 -7.41 8.05
N PHE A 184 5.20 -7.93 8.34
CA PHE A 184 4.91 -8.70 9.54
C PHE A 184 4.55 -10.13 9.14
N LEU A 185 5.23 -11.13 9.77
CA LEU A 185 4.81 -12.53 9.68
C LEU A 185 3.63 -12.73 10.62
N ALA A 186 2.48 -13.00 10.05
CA ALA A 186 1.24 -13.16 10.80
C ALA A 186 1.27 -14.42 11.67
N ARG A 187 0.87 -14.27 12.94
CA ARG A 187 0.61 -15.34 13.88
C ARG A 187 -0.89 -15.60 14.04
N ILE A 188 -1.68 -14.53 14.13
CA ILE A 188 -3.15 -14.57 14.16
C ILE A 188 -3.70 -13.58 13.14
N ILE A 189 -4.60 -14.06 12.29
CA ILE A 189 -5.31 -13.25 11.29
C ILE A 189 -6.82 -13.39 11.46
N LEU A 190 -7.53 -12.34 11.11
CA LEU A 190 -8.96 -12.36 10.82
C LEU A 190 -9.15 -12.26 9.31
N VAL A 191 -9.92 -13.17 8.74
CA VAL A 191 -10.31 -13.15 7.33
C VAL A 191 -11.81 -12.99 7.25
N VAL A 192 -12.27 -11.93 6.57
CA VAL A 192 -13.68 -11.64 6.33
C VAL A 192 -13.97 -11.73 4.85
N ASP A 193 -14.90 -12.61 4.47
CA ASP A 193 -15.43 -12.73 3.12
C ASP A 193 -16.76 -11.98 3.04
N HIS A 194 -16.77 -10.86 2.34
CA HIS A 194 -17.95 -9.98 2.26
C HIS A 194 -19.07 -10.56 1.39
N PRO A 195 -18.79 -11.23 0.25
CA PRO A 195 -19.82 -11.88 -0.56
C PRO A 195 -20.61 -12.95 0.19
N SER A 196 -19.93 -13.81 0.95
CA SER A 196 -20.58 -14.87 1.76
C SER A 196 -21.04 -14.38 3.13
N GLN A 197 -20.65 -13.17 3.55
CA GLN A 197 -20.87 -12.63 4.90
C GLN A 197 -20.35 -13.57 6.01
N SER A 198 -19.20 -14.19 5.77
CA SER A 198 -18.52 -15.07 6.73
C SER A 198 -17.23 -14.45 7.23
N ALA A 199 -16.83 -14.84 8.43
CA ALA A 199 -15.58 -14.40 9.03
C ALA A 199 -14.94 -15.54 9.83
N ASN A 200 -13.62 -15.66 9.70
CA ASN A 200 -12.84 -16.67 10.42
C ASN A 200 -11.60 -16.01 11.03
N ILE A 201 -11.36 -16.32 12.31
CA ILE A 201 -10.09 -16.04 12.94
C ILE A 201 -9.22 -17.29 12.83
N VAL A 202 -7.98 -17.12 12.41
CA VAL A 202 -7.03 -18.22 12.16
C VAL A 202 -5.69 -17.87 12.77
N GLY A 203 -5.06 -18.83 13.41
CA GLY A 203 -3.70 -18.65 13.93
C GLY A 203 -2.86 -19.90 13.78
N ALA A 204 -1.54 -19.70 13.75
CA ALA A 204 -0.55 -20.77 13.78
C ALA A 204 0.52 -20.46 14.80
N SER A 205 0.88 -21.46 15.64
CA SER A 205 1.88 -21.31 16.70
C SER A 205 2.46 -22.67 17.10
N LEU A 206 3.70 -22.65 17.58
CA LEU A 206 4.33 -23.78 18.26
C LEU A 206 3.81 -23.96 19.71
N ASP A 207 3.25 -22.87 20.29
CA ASP A 207 2.61 -22.87 21.61
C ASP A 207 1.09 -22.96 21.44
N HIS A 208 0.58 -24.21 21.42
CA HIS A 208 -0.84 -24.48 21.20
C HIS A 208 -1.74 -23.82 22.26
N ASP A 209 -1.38 -23.96 23.56
CA ASP A 209 -2.24 -23.51 24.64
C ASP A 209 -2.38 -21.98 24.68
N SER A 210 -1.26 -21.28 24.46
CA SER A 210 -1.25 -19.82 24.34
C SER A 210 -2.05 -19.35 23.12
N LEU A 211 -1.92 -20.05 21.98
CA LEU A 211 -2.67 -19.72 20.76
C LEU A 211 -4.17 -19.91 20.97
N GLU A 212 -4.60 -21.04 21.52
CA GLU A 212 -6.01 -21.34 21.76
C GLU A 212 -6.66 -20.29 22.68
N GLN A 213 -5.98 -19.95 23.77
CA GLN A 213 -6.46 -18.92 24.70
C GLN A 213 -6.63 -17.55 24.06
N GLN A 214 -5.68 -17.15 23.21
CA GLN A 214 -5.76 -15.85 22.51
C GLN A 214 -6.85 -15.85 21.43
N ILE A 215 -6.96 -16.92 20.64
CA ILE A 215 -8.01 -17.04 19.62
C ILE A 215 -9.40 -17.03 20.26
N ASP A 216 -9.60 -17.75 21.37
CA ASP A 216 -10.88 -17.78 22.06
C ASP A 216 -11.25 -16.40 22.63
N ALA A 217 -10.29 -15.67 23.20
CA ALA A 217 -10.51 -14.30 23.68
C ALA A 217 -10.87 -13.33 22.55
N LEU A 218 -10.15 -13.41 21.42
CA LEU A 218 -10.44 -12.59 20.23
C LEU A 218 -11.79 -12.97 19.61
N ALA A 219 -12.10 -14.26 19.45
CA ALA A 219 -13.38 -14.74 18.91
C ALA A 219 -14.55 -14.25 19.77
N GLN A 220 -14.46 -14.41 21.08
CA GLN A 220 -15.47 -13.91 22.00
C GLN A 220 -15.67 -12.39 21.87
N ALA A 221 -14.60 -11.63 21.77
CA ALA A 221 -14.69 -10.17 21.62
C ALA A 221 -15.32 -9.79 20.28
N ILE A 222 -14.94 -10.45 19.16
CA ILE A 222 -15.51 -10.21 17.84
C ILE A 222 -17.02 -10.52 17.83
N ASP A 223 -17.44 -11.64 18.43
CA ASP A 223 -18.86 -12.04 18.50
C ASP A 223 -19.72 -11.03 19.29
N HIS A 224 -19.14 -10.35 20.27
CA HIS A 224 -19.81 -9.36 21.11
C HIS A 224 -19.57 -7.91 20.65
N ALA A 225 -18.73 -7.69 19.62
CA ALA A 225 -18.49 -6.34 19.10
C ALA A 225 -19.78 -5.70 18.58
N PRO A 226 -20.04 -4.41 18.84
CA PRO A 226 -21.24 -3.74 18.34
C PRO A 226 -21.23 -3.70 16.81
N LEU A 227 -22.34 -4.05 16.19
CA LEU A 227 -22.55 -3.80 14.77
C LEU A 227 -22.70 -2.27 14.57
N SER A 228 -22.07 -1.75 13.57
CA SER A 228 -21.69 -0.36 13.27
C SER A 228 -22.76 0.74 13.38
N THR A 229 -23.96 0.50 13.90
CA THR A 229 -25.04 1.49 13.99
C THR A 229 -24.92 2.47 15.15
N GLU A 230 -24.01 2.23 16.11
CA GLU A 230 -23.92 3.02 17.36
C GLU A 230 -22.70 3.95 17.44
N THR A 231 -21.74 3.85 16.51
CA THR A 231 -20.62 4.80 16.44
C THR A 231 -20.92 5.90 15.41
N PRO A 232 -20.75 7.19 15.76
CA PRO A 232 -21.01 8.27 14.81
C PRO A 232 -20.21 8.08 13.52
N THR A 233 -20.88 8.15 12.38
CA THR A 233 -20.22 8.23 11.07
C THR A 233 -19.52 9.57 10.92
N ALA A 234 -18.58 9.67 9.97
CA ALA A 234 -17.91 10.94 9.65
C ALA A 234 -18.91 12.09 9.41
N SER A 235 -20.07 11.78 8.79
CA SER A 235 -21.13 12.74 8.51
C SER A 235 -21.92 13.19 9.75
N GLU A 236 -21.86 12.45 10.86
CA GLU A 236 -22.56 12.76 12.11
C GLU A 236 -21.72 13.57 13.08
N MET A 237 -20.41 13.61 12.91
CA MET A 237 -19.55 14.49 13.69
C MET A 237 -19.69 15.93 13.19
N LYS A 238 -20.25 16.78 14.03
CA LYS A 238 -20.33 18.22 13.75
C LYS A 238 -18.91 18.81 13.84
N ILE A 239 -18.38 19.20 12.69
CA ILE A 239 -17.22 20.10 12.65
C ILE A 239 -17.68 21.39 13.36
N ASP A 240 -16.96 21.81 14.40
CA ASP A 240 -17.20 23.09 15.04
C ASP A 240 -16.56 24.21 14.20
N PRO A 241 -17.36 25.03 13.48
CA PRO A 241 -16.84 26.09 12.63
C PRO A 241 -16.09 27.18 13.41
N SER A 242 -16.30 27.24 14.73
CA SER A 242 -15.63 28.22 15.61
C SER A 242 -14.29 27.72 16.16
N SER A 243 -13.98 26.43 16.00
CA SER A 243 -12.70 25.85 16.42
C SER A 243 -11.57 26.33 15.52
N GLN A 244 -10.34 26.34 16.04
CA GLN A 244 -9.16 26.62 15.22
C GLN A 244 -9.04 25.57 14.12
N PRO A 245 -8.83 25.96 12.84
CA PRO A 245 -8.73 25.01 11.74
C PRO A 245 -7.51 24.09 11.91
N LEU A 246 -7.64 22.86 11.40
CA LEU A 246 -6.49 22.03 11.12
C LEU A 246 -5.78 22.65 9.92
N ILE A 247 -4.53 23.05 10.09
CA ILE A 247 -3.75 23.66 9.00
C ILE A 247 -2.90 22.58 8.37
N ALA A 248 -3.11 22.34 7.07
CA ALA A 248 -2.24 21.53 6.24
C ALA A 248 -1.24 22.45 5.52
N ARG A 249 0.07 22.20 5.71
CA ARG A 249 1.14 23.00 5.14
C ARG A 249 1.84 22.21 4.03
N PRO A 250 1.96 22.76 2.81
CA PRO A 250 2.70 22.11 1.74
C PRO A 250 4.21 22.09 2.06
N THR A 251 4.90 21.05 1.60
CA THR A 251 6.37 20.93 1.73
C THR A 251 7.12 21.85 0.76
N ILE A 252 6.50 22.20 -0.37
CA ILE A 252 6.95 23.21 -1.32
C ILE A 252 5.75 24.06 -1.75
N SER A 253 5.99 25.34 -2.06
CA SER A 253 4.95 26.28 -2.44
C SER A 253 4.31 25.94 -3.79
N ASP A 254 3.19 26.56 -4.13
CA ASP A 254 2.59 26.42 -5.45
C ASP A 254 3.54 26.94 -6.53
N ASP A 255 4.18 28.10 -6.32
CA ASP A 255 5.14 28.71 -7.27
C ASP A 255 6.34 27.77 -7.52
N ASP A 256 6.91 27.16 -6.47
CA ASP A 256 8.03 26.22 -6.61
C ASP A 256 7.61 24.93 -7.33
N PHE A 257 6.40 24.44 -7.06
CA PHE A 257 5.88 23.27 -7.76
C PHE A 257 5.60 23.57 -9.24
N GLU A 258 5.08 24.76 -9.57
CA GLU A 258 4.89 25.21 -10.94
C GLU A 258 6.23 25.34 -11.69
N ALA A 259 7.27 25.85 -11.03
CA ALA A 259 8.62 25.90 -11.56
C ALA A 259 9.18 24.48 -11.82
N LEU A 260 8.93 23.54 -10.89
CA LEU A 260 9.30 22.13 -11.06
C LEU A 260 8.60 21.51 -12.27
N VAL A 261 7.29 21.74 -12.46
CA VAL A 261 6.55 21.27 -13.64
C VAL A 261 7.17 21.81 -14.93
N THR A 262 7.51 23.10 -14.96
CA THR A 262 8.18 23.73 -16.11
C THR A 262 9.52 23.07 -16.42
N THR A 263 10.32 22.78 -15.41
CA THR A 263 11.60 22.08 -15.57
C THR A 263 11.39 20.65 -16.12
N MET A 264 10.36 19.95 -15.66
CA MET A 264 10.02 18.61 -16.20
C MET A 264 9.61 18.69 -17.68
N GLN A 265 8.90 19.75 -18.10
CA GLN A 265 8.58 19.97 -19.51
C GLN A 265 9.81 20.23 -20.39
N GLU A 266 10.86 20.86 -19.85
CA GLU A 266 12.15 21.01 -20.54
C GLU A 266 12.81 19.65 -20.82
N HIS A 267 12.78 18.70 -19.84
CA HIS A 267 13.25 17.33 -20.04
C HIS A 267 12.42 16.56 -21.07
N ILE A 268 11.10 16.76 -21.09
CA ILE A 268 10.22 16.18 -22.12
C ILE A 268 10.58 16.74 -23.50
N ALA A 269 10.76 18.06 -23.62
CA ALA A 269 11.13 18.71 -24.88
C ALA A 269 12.53 18.28 -25.37
N ALA A 270 13.45 17.99 -24.46
CA ALA A 270 14.78 17.44 -24.76
C ALA A 270 14.74 15.97 -25.21
N GLY A 271 13.62 15.27 -25.00
CA GLY A 271 13.46 13.86 -25.35
C GLY A 271 13.98 12.87 -24.28
N ASP A 272 14.24 13.34 -23.07
CA ASP A 272 14.68 12.51 -21.95
C ASP A 272 13.59 11.55 -21.48
N ILE A 273 12.35 12.03 -21.44
CA ILE A 273 11.15 11.34 -20.94
C ILE A 273 9.93 11.74 -21.78
N TYR A 274 8.87 10.95 -21.69
CA TYR A 274 7.54 11.28 -22.25
C TYR A 274 6.60 11.83 -21.19
N GLN A 275 6.74 11.33 -19.96
CA GLN A 275 5.95 11.69 -18.78
C GLN A 275 6.80 11.51 -17.52
N VAL A 276 6.52 12.34 -16.51
CA VAL A 276 7.05 12.19 -15.15
C VAL A 276 6.01 12.65 -14.15
N VAL A 277 6.05 12.08 -12.95
CA VAL A 277 5.08 12.37 -11.88
C VAL A 277 5.81 12.98 -10.67
N PRO A 278 6.14 14.29 -10.71
CA PRO A 278 6.64 15.00 -9.54
C PRO A 278 5.56 15.07 -8.46
N SER A 279 6.00 15.15 -7.18
CA SER A 279 5.09 15.16 -6.03
C SER A 279 5.50 16.17 -4.97
N ARG A 280 4.55 16.51 -4.10
CA ARG A 280 4.77 17.28 -2.87
C ARG A 280 3.93 16.74 -1.73
N GLY A 281 4.34 17.00 -0.50
CA GLY A 281 3.63 16.63 0.71
C GLY A 281 2.83 17.76 1.31
N PHE A 282 1.83 17.42 2.12
CA PHE A 282 1.08 18.34 2.99
C PHE A 282 1.17 17.80 4.41
N ILE A 283 1.77 18.58 5.32
CA ILE A 283 1.97 18.19 6.72
C ILE A 283 0.82 18.76 7.57
N ALA A 284 0.24 17.93 8.41
CA ALA A 284 -0.84 18.31 9.31
C ALA A 284 -0.84 17.44 10.59
N ASP A 285 -1.43 17.96 11.67
CA ASP A 285 -1.58 17.21 12.92
C ASP A 285 -2.46 15.95 12.71
N CYS A 286 -2.03 14.81 13.26
CA CYS A 286 -2.76 13.56 13.26
C CYS A 286 -2.58 12.83 14.60
N PRO A 287 -3.34 13.20 15.64
CA PRO A 287 -3.20 12.59 16.97
C PRO A 287 -3.69 11.15 17.05
N ASN A 288 -4.48 10.67 16.07
CA ASN A 288 -4.98 9.31 16.04
C ASN A 288 -5.21 8.85 14.58
N ALA A 289 -4.27 8.10 14.05
CA ALA A 289 -4.28 7.64 12.66
C ALA A 289 -5.40 6.63 12.39
N LEU A 290 -5.65 5.68 13.30
CA LEU A 290 -6.73 4.70 13.13
C LEU A 290 -8.12 5.37 13.08
N ARG A 291 -8.32 6.41 13.89
CA ARG A 291 -9.55 7.20 13.81
C ARG A 291 -9.65 7.94 12.47
N SER A 292 -8.56 8.56 12.00
CA SER A 292 -8.51 9.25 10.71
C SER A 292 -8.75 8.28 9.54
N TYR A 293 -8.20 7.07 9.61
CA TYR A 293 -8.47 5.99 8.65
C TYR A 293 -9.98 5.69 8.55
N ARG A 294 -10.69 5.58 9.68
CA ARG A 294 -12.13 5.30 9.70
C ARG A 294 -12.93 6.42 9.01
N PHE A 295 -12.56 7.69 9.24
CA PHE A 295 -13.16 8.82 8.53
C PHE A 295 -12.87 8.80 7.03
N LEU A 296 -11.64 8.45 6.63
CA LEU A 296 -11.28 8.30 5.23
C LEU A 296 -12.11 7.19 4.55
N ARG A 297 -12.31 6.06 5.24
CA ARG A 297 -13.11 4.94 4.76
C ARG A 297 -14.57 5.33 4.51
N ASP A 298 -15.14 6.13 5.40
CA ASP A 298 -16.53 6.59 5.27
C ASP A 298 -16.68 7.65 4.16
N GLU A 299 -15.70 8.54 4.00
CA GLU A 299 -15.75 9.64 3.03
C GLU A 299 -15.34 9.21 1.61
N ASN A 300 -14.32 8.38 1.49
CA ASN A 300 -13.72 7.98 0.22
C ASN A 300 -13.45 6.46 0.16
N PRO A 301 -14.50 5.62 0.20
CA PRO A 301 -14.33 4.18 0.08
C PRO A 301 -13.63 3.83 -1.23
N SER A 302 -12.66 2.91 -1.15
CA SER A 302 -11.82 2.50 -2.27
C SER A 302 -11.62 0.98 -2.27
N PRO A 303 -11.27 0.37 -3.42
CA PRO A 303 -11.04 -1.08 -3.52
C PRO A 303 -9.94 -1.59 -2.59
N TYR A 304 -8.98 -0.74 -2.27
CA TYR A 304 -7.87 -1.03 -1.37
C TYR A 304 -7.82 0.01 -0.25
N MET A 305 -8.46 -0.31 0.85
CA MET A 305 -8.33 0.44 2.10
C MET A 305 -7.27 -0.25 2.96
N PHE A 306 -6.37 0.49 3.57
CA PHE A 306 -5.34 -0.10 4.40
C PHE A 306 -5.01 0.75 5.62
N TYR A 307 -4.61 0.06 6.69
CA TYR A 307 -4.01 0.64 7.88
C TYR A 307 -2.88 -0.27 8.37
N ILE A 308 -1.72 0.29 8.61
CA ILE A 308 -0.55 -0.38 9.18
C ILE A 308 -0.13 0.38 10.43
N GLY A 309 -0.11 -0.30 11.56
CA GLY A 309 0.51 0.18 12.79
C GLY A 309 1.89 -0.47 12.95
N ALA A 310 2.95 0.30 12.80
CA ALA A 310 4.32 -0.10 13.10
C ALA A 310 4.73 0.32 14.51
N ASP A 311 5.95 -0.01 14.95
CA ASP A 311 6.42 0.36 16.29
C ASP A 311 6.71 1.88 16.40
N ASP A 312 7.07 2.56 15.30
CA ASP A 312 7.49 3.96 15.26
C ASP A 312 6.73 4.84 14.26
N PHE A 313 5.81 4.27 13.48
CA PHE A 313 4.94 5.02 12.57
C PHE A 313 3.61 4.30 12.35
N GLU A 314 2.67 5.03 11.78
CA GLU A 314 1.41 4.48 11.25
C GLU A 314 1.28 4.89 9.78
N LEU A 315 0.67 4.03 8.96
CA LEU A 315 0.39 4.29 7.55
C LEU A 315 -1.05 3.90 7.24
N PHE A 316 -1.82 4.80 6.65
CA PHE A 316 -3.17 4.47 6.23
C PHE A 316 -3.53 5.12 4.89
N GLY A 317 -4.48 4.52 4.17
CA GLY A 317 -4.88 5.06 2.88
C GLY A 317 -6.10 4.40 2.27
N ALA A 318 -6.51 4.98 1.13
CA ALA A 318 -7.65 4.58 0.31
C ALA A 318 -7.22 4.55 -1.16
N SER A 319 -6.50 3.50 -1.56
CA SER A 319 -5.97 3.37 -2.90
C SER A 319 -7.01 2.83 -3.88
N PRO A 320 -7.20 3.48 -5.03
CA PRO A 320 -8.03 2.94 -6.10
C PRO A 320 -7.31 1.90 -6.95
N GLU A 321 -5.97 1.80 -6.87
CA GLU A 321 -5.14 1.16 -7.89
C GLU A 321 -4.30 0.01 -7.33
N SER A 322 -4.41 -1.18 -7.97
CA SER A 322 -3.53 -2.31 -7.68
C SER A 322 -2.09 -2.03 -8.18
N SER A 323 -1.10 -2.55 -7.46
CA SER A 323 0.29 -2.56 -7.91
C SER A 323 0.57 -3.81 -8.74
N LEU A 324 0.75 -4.95 -8.09
CA LEU A 324 0.87 -6.26 -8.74
C LEU A 324 -0.04 -7.27 -8.07
N LEU A 325 -0.66 -8.12 -8.89
CA LEU A 325 -1.43 -9.28 -8.47
C LEU A 325 -0.72 -10.54 -8.96
N HIS A 326 -0.65 -11.57 -8.12
CA HIS A 326 -0.34 -12.95 -8.52
C HIS A 326 -1.37 -13.90 -7.94
N SER A 327 -2.00 -14.66 -8.82
CA SER A 327 -3.00 -15.66 -8.44
C SER A 327 -2.33 -17.02 -8.21
N ALA A 328 -2.39 -17.52 -7.00
CA ALA A 328 -1.92 -18.87 -6.66
C ALA A 328 -2.67 -19.98 -7.41
N LYS A 329 -3.92 -19.71 -7.83
CA LYS A 329 -4.79 -20.69 -8.47
C LYS A 329 -4.30 -21.12 -9.86
N ASP A 330 -3.80 -20.17 -10.65
CA ASP A 330 -3.47 -20.37 -12.06
C ASP A 330 -2.11 -19.76 -12.47
N GLY A 331 -1.36 -19.21 -11.53
CA GLY A 331 -0.06 -18.60 -11.77
C GLY A 331 -0.13 -17.29 -12.57
N THR A 332 -1.29 -16.67 -12.67
CA THR A 332 -1.45 -15.41 -13.41
C THR A 332 -0.84 -14.24 -12.63
N VAL A 333 0.06 -13.48 -13.28
CA VAL A 333 0.48 -12.14 -12.84
C VAL A 333 -0.32 -11.10 -13.61
N ALA A 334 -0.76 -10.03 -12.92
CA ALA A 334 -1.54 -8.97 -13.55
C ALA A 334 -1.21 -7.59 -12.98
N ILE A 335 -1.22 -6.59 -13.88
CA ILE A 335 -1.15 -5.16 -13.55
C ILE A 335 -2.38 -4.51 -14.16
N ARG A 336 -3.05 -3.64 -13.38
CA ARG A 336 -4.27 -2.95 -13.80
C ARG A 336 -4.03 -1.44 -13.82
N PRO A 337 -3.47 -0.89 -14.92
CA PRO A 337 -3.30 0.54 -15.04
C PRO A 337 -4.64 1.25 -15.04
N ILE A 338 -4.70 2.33 -14.26
CA ILE A 338 -5.85 3.23 -14.16
C ILE A 338 -5.39 4.62 -14.57
N ALA A 339 -6.03 5.21 -15.58
CA ALA A 339 -5.83 6.60 -15.96
C ALA A 339 -7.09 7.16 -16.58
N GLY A 340 -7.28 8.45 -16.43
CA GLY A 340 -8.51 9.11 -16.85
C GLY A 340 -9.62 8.99 -15.81
N THR A 341 -10.17 10.13 -15.42
CA THR A 341 -11.19 10.21 -14.37
C THR A 341 -12.31 11.16 -14.78
N ARG A 342 -13.55 10.76 -14.52
CA ARG A 342 -14.71 11.65 -14.52
C ARG A 342 -15.55 11.42 -13.26
N PRO A 343 -16.24 12.44 -12.76
CA PRO A 343 -17.21 12.25 -11.69
C PRO A 343 -18.36 11.37 -12.16
N ARG A 344 -19.06 10.74 -11.21
CA ARG A 344 -20.34 10.09 -11.48
C ARG A 344 -21.40 11.14 -11.79
N GLY A 345 -22.36 10.78 -12.58
CA GLY A 345 -23.54 11.61 -12.85
C GLY A 345 -24.51 11.61 -11.67
N PHE A 346 -24.48 12.64 -10.84
CA PHE A 346 -25.42 12.79 -9.72
C PHE A 346 -26.51 13.79 -10.03
N ALA A 347 -27.75 13.44 -9.68
CA ALA A 347 -28.87 14.37 -9.60
C ALA A 347 -28.74 15.25 -8.35
N PRO A 348 -29.49 16.39 -8.27
CA PRO A 348 -29.44 17.29 -7.11
C PRO A 348 -29.84 16.64 -5.76
N ASP A 349 -30.59 15.54 -5.79
CA ASP A 349 -30.95 14.76 -4.61
C ASP A 349 -29.89 13.72 -4.17
N GLY A 350 -28.77 13.64 -4.91
CA GLY A 350 -27.69 12.70 -4.64
C GLY A 350 -27.88 11.31 -5.25
N SER A 351 -28.97 11.05 -5.95
CA SER A 351 -29.16 9.81 -6.72
C SER A 351 -28.36 9.83 -8.02
N ILE A 352 -28.13 8.67 -8.63
CA ILE A 352 -27.48 8.60 -9.94
C ILE A 352 -28.45 9.03 -11.05
N ASP A 353 -28.09 10.08 -11.79
CA ASP A 353 -28.69 10.44 -13.06
C ASP A 353 -28.02 9.59 -14.15
N HIS A 354 -28.69 8.56 -14.61
CA HIS A 354 -28.14 7.61 -15.60
C HIS A 354 -27.80 8.27 -16.94
N GLU A 355 -28.53 9.29 -17.38
CA GLU A 355 -28.23 9.99 -18.63
C GLU A 355 -26.92 10.79 -18.50
N LEU A 356 -26.78 11.55 -17.42
CA LEU A 356 -25.56 12.29 -17.12
C LEU A 356 -24.37 11.35 -16.94
N ASP A 357 -24.55 10.23 -16.22
CA ASP A 357 -23.50 9.23 -15.96
C ASP A 357 -22.98 8.61 -17.28
N ILE A 358 -23.89 8.24 -18.19
CA ILE A 358 -23.52 7.73 -19.53
C ILE A 358 -22.83 8.80 -20.37
N ARG A 359 -23.28 10.04 -20.31
CA ARG A 359 -22.66 11.15 -21.05
C ARG A 359 -21.22 11.40 -20.57
N LEU A 360 -20.99 11.41 -19.27
CA LEU A 360 -19.64 11.54 -18.69
C LEU A 360 -18.74 10.35 -19.05
N GLU A 361 -19.28 9.13 -19.12
CA GLU A 361 -18.53 7.96 -19.62
C GLU A 361 -18.13 8.14 -21.09
N LEU A 362 -19.06 8.55 -21.94
CA LEU A 362 -18.77 8.77 -23.36
C LEU A 362 -17.73 9.88 -23.55
N GLU A 363 -17.80 10.95 -22.77
CA GLU A 363 -16.80 12.00 -22.73
C GLU A 363 -15.42 11.45 -22.36
N LEU A 364 -15.33 10.65 -21.27
CA LEU A 364 -14.09 10.01 -20.85
C LEU A 364 -13.49 9.11 -21.93
N ARG A 365 -14.31 8.28 -22.57
CA ARG A 365 -13.89 7.37 -23.65
C ARG A 365 -13.45 8.08 -24.93
N SER A 366 -13.94 9.29 -25.17
CA SER A 366 -13.62 10.09 -26.37
C SER A 366 -12.55 11.15 -26.14
N ASP A 367 -12.11 11.34 -24.90
CA ASP A 367 -11.05 12.28 -24.57
C ASP A 367 -9.70 11.75 -25.08
N THR A 368 -9.15 12.39 -26.10
CA THR A 368 -7.93 11.94 -26.77
C THR A 368 -6.70 12.00 -25.86
N LYS A 369 -6.65 12.97 -24.94
CA LYS A 369 -5.56 13.08 -23.96
C LYS A 369 -5.60 11.93 -22.97
N GLU A 370 -6.74 11.72 -22.31
CA GLU A 370 -6.92 10.65 -21.30
C GLU A 370 -6.66 9.26 -21.93
N VAL A 371 -7.15 9.03 -23.16
CA VAL A 371 -6.91 7.76 -23.87
C VAL A 371 -5.44 7.59 -24.23
N ALA A 372 -4.74 8.64 -24.67
CA ALA A 372 -3.31 8.57 -25.00
C ALA A 372 -2.45 8.28 -23.77
N GLU A 373 -2.71 8.95 -22.65
CA GLU A 373 -2.05 8.70 -21.36
C GLU A 373 -2.31 7.27 -20.89
N HIS A 374 -3.56 6.79 -20.96
CA HIS A 374 -3.91 5.45 -20.56
C HIS A 374 -3.20 4.38 -21.40
N VAL A 375 -3.16 4.54 -22.73
CA VAL A 375 -2.48 3.58 -23.64
C VAL A 375 -0.97 3.53 -23.36
N MET A 376 -0.35 4.66 -23.02
CA MET A 376 1.06 4.71 -22.62
C MET A 376 1.29 3.90 -21.33
N LEU A 377 0.42 4.02 -20.32
CA LEU A 377 0.51 3.23 -19.08
C LEU A 377 0.24 1.73 -19.32
N VAL A 378 -0.66 1.40 -20.25
CA VAL A 378 -0.87 0.00 -20.67
C VAL A 378 0.38 -0.56 -21.33
N ASP A 379 1.09 0.22 -22.17
CA ASP A 379 2.33 -0.24 -22.80
C ASP A 379 3.46 -0.44 -21.76
N LEU A 380 3.54 0.43 -20.77
CA LEU A 380 4.47 0.26 -19.64
C LEU A 380 4.17 -1.01 -18.85
N ALA A 381 2.90 -1.25 -18.49
CA ALA A 381 2.47 -2.49 -17.83
C ALA A 381 2.75 -3.75 -18.68
N ARG A 382 2.61 -3.63 -20.00
CA ARG A 382 2.99 -4.72 -20.93
C ARG A 382 4.48 -5.05 -20.86
N ASN A 383 5.34 -4.06 -20.70
CA ASN A 383 6.77 -4.28 -20.54
C ASN A 383 7.07 -4.94 -19.19
N ASP A 384 6.47 -4.46 -18.09
CA ASP A 384 6.67 -5.04 -16.76
C ASP A 384 6.21 -6.51 -16.70
N VAL A 385 5.01 -6.82 -17.20
CA VAL A 385 4.50 -8.20 -17.26
C VAL A 385 5.34 -9.08 -18.19
N ALA A 386 5.85 -8.54 -19.32
CA ALA A 386 6.67 -9.31 -20.24
C ALA A 386 7.96 -9.84 -19.64
N ARG A 387 8.55 -9.08 -18.70
CA ARG A 387 9.81 -9.43 -18.02
C ARG A 387 9.69 -10.66 -17.14
N VAL A 388 8.48 -10.94 -16.64
CA VAL A 388 8.25 -11.98 -15.62
C VAL A 388 7.34 -13.12 -16.09
N SER A 389 6.79 -13.01 -17.30
CA SER A 389 5.82 -13.99 -17.81
C SER A 389 6.47 -15.02 -18.73
N GLN A 390 5.89 -16.21 -18.74
CA GLN A 390 6.16 -17.24 -19.75
C GLN A 390 5.93 -16.68 -21.16
N ARG A 391 6.81 -17.03 -22.08
CA ARG A 391 6.74 -16.53 -23.46
C ARG A 391 5.39 -16.88 -24.13
N GLY A 392 4.76 -15.87 -24.72
CA GLY A 392 3.50 -16.00 -25.43
C GLY A 392 2.24 -16.00 -24.55
N THR A 393 2.35 -15.86 -23.23
CA THR A 393 1.19 -15.80 -22.32
C THR A 393 0.70 -14.38 -22.05
N ARG A 394 1.55 -13.36 -22.27
CA ARG A 394 1.17 -11.95 -22.04
C ARG A 394 -0.01 -11.52 -22.90
N ARG A 395 -1.01 -10.91 -22.27
CA ARG A 395 -2.23 -10.41 -22.92
C ARG A 395 -2.59 -9.03 -22.36
N VAL A 396 -3.30 -8.25 -23.18
CA VAL A 396 -4.03 -7.04 -22.71
C VAL A 396 -5.50 -7.42 -22.72
N GLU A 397 -6.07 -7.49 -21.54
CA GLU A 397 -7.47 -7.83 -21.37
C GLU A 397 -8.28 -6.56 -21.05
N GLN A 398 -9.51 -6.48 -21.53
CA GLN A 398 -10.45 -5.42 -21.24
C GLN A 398 -9.88 -4.00 -21.46
N LEU A 399 -9.15 -3.78 -22.55
CA LEU A 399 -8.58 -2.49 -22.91
C LEU A 399 -9.64 -1.38 -22.90
N LEU A 400 -9.34 -0.26 -22.17
CA LEU A 400 -10.19 0.93 -22.07
C LEU A 400 -11.61 0.64 -21.51
N ARG A 401 -11.72 -0.28 -20.56
CA ARG A 401 -12.96 -0.46 -19.80
C ARG A 401 -13.19 0.75 -18.89
N VAL A 402 -14.45 1.13 -18.68
CA VAL A 402 -14.81 2.12 -17.66
C VAL A 402 -15.35 1.41 -16.42
N ASP A 403 -14.62 1.54 -15.31
CA ASP A 403 -15.07 1.08 -14.01
C ASP A 403 -15.71 2.26 -13.25
N ARG A 404 -16.89 1.99 -12.67
CA ARG A 404 -17.66 2.97 -11.91
C ARG A 404 -17.52 2.70 -10.43
N TYR A 405 -16.98 3.69 -9.72
CA TYR A 405 -16.88 3.72 -8.27
C TYR A 405 -18.02 4.53 -7.66
N SER A 406 -18.03 4.66 -6.36
CA SER A 406 -19.09 5.39 -5.67
C SER A 406 -19.23 6.85 -6.11
N ARG A 407 -18.13 7.56 -6.37
CA ARG A 407 -18.12 8.99 -6.71
C ARG A 407 -17.50 9.35 -8.06
N VAL A 408 -16.69 8.47 -8.60
CA VAL A 408 -15.94 8.68 -9.85
C VAL A 408 -16.03 7.47 -10.75
N MET A 409 -15.65 7.63 -12.01
CA MET A 409 -15.40 6.55 -12.96
C MET A 409 -14.01 6.72 -13.56
N HIS A 410 -13.36 5.60 -13.87
CA HIS A 410 -12.01 5.56 -14.42
C HIS A 410 -11.93 4.71 -15.68
N LEU A 411 -10.99 5.05 -16.57
CA LEU A 411 -10.53 4.12 -17.59
C LEU A 411 -9.59 3.10 -16.93
N VAL A 412 -9.87 1.83 -17.15
CA VAL A 412 -9.13 0.70 -16.59
C VAL A 412 -8.79 -0.27 -17.71
N SER A 413 -7.59 -0.81 -17.69
CA SER A 413 -7.19 -1.96 -18.51
C SER A 413 -6.54 -3.01 -17.63
N GLU A 414 -6.42 -4.24 -18.14
CA GLU A 414 -5.70 -5.29 -17.45
C GLU A 414 -4.65 -5.87 -18.39
N VAL A 415 -3.41 -5.92 -17.91
CA VAL A 415 -2.31 -6.62 -18.57
C VAL A 415 -1.95 -7.83 -17.72
N SER A 416 -2.06 -9.01 -18.28
CA SER A 416 -1.82 -10.27 -17.58
C SER A 416 -0.84 -11.16 -18.33
N GLY A 417 -0.28 -12.13 -17.60
CA GLY A 417 0.57 -13.19 -18.13
C GLY A 417 0.71 -14.32 -17.11
N THR A 418 1.18 -15.48 -17.51
CA THR A 418 1.51 -16.56 -16.58
C THR A 418 2.93 -16.37 -16.07
N LEU A 419 3.14 -16.37 -14.75
CA LEU A 419 4.47 -16.23 -14.15
C LEU A 419 5.42 -17.32 -14.70
N ALA A 420 6.67 -16.97 -15.01
CA ALA A 420 7.67 -17.93 -15.43
C ALA A 420 7.96 -18.93 -14.30
N GLU A 421 8.17 -20.22 -14.64
CA GLU A 421 8.29 -21.32 -13.67
C GLU A 421 9.49 -21.18 -12.73
N ASP A 422 10.52 -20.45 -13.15
CA ASP A 422 11.76 -20.21 -12.42
C ASP A 422 11.76 -18.90 -11.61
N LEU A 423 10.62 -18.20 -11.57
CA LEU A 423 10.42 -16.97 -10.81
C LEU A 423 9.44 -17.16 -9.66
N HIS A 424 9.70 -16.45 -8.57
CA HIS A 424 8.82 -16.32 -7.42
C HIS A 424 7.93 -15.06 -7.57
N PRO A 425 6.73 -14.98 -6.99
CA PRO A 425 5.90 -13.77 -7.00
C PRO A 425 6.62 -12.50 -6.52
N LEU A 426 7.56 -12.61 -5.58
CA LEU A 426 8.41 -11.49 -5.13
C LEU A 426 9.38 -11.00 -6.22
N ASP A 427 9.85 -11.87 -7.12
CA ASP A 427 10.68 -11.46 -8.26
C ASP A 427 9.85 -10.65 -9.25
N ALA A 428 8.62 -11.09 -9.51
CA ALA A 428 7.66 -10.34 -10.33
C ALA A 428 7.31 -8.99 -9.70
N PHE A 429 7.12 -8.96 -8.37
CA PHE A 429 6.86 -7.72 -7.64
C PHE A 429 8.04 -6.76 -7.76
N ARG A 430 9.28 -7.21 -7.50
CA ARG A 430 10.49 -6.40 -7.66
C ARG A 430 10.65 -5.87 -9.09
N ALA A 431 10.41 -6.69 -10.10
CA ALA A 431 10.50 -6.30 -11.51
C ALA A 431 9.48 -5.23 -11.92
N SER A 432 8.30 -5.19 -11.29
CA SER A 432 7.24 -4.23 -11.59
C SER A 432 7.35 -2.91 -10.82
N MET A 433 8.14 -2.87 -9.73
CA MET A 433 8.37 -1.63 -8.96
C MET A 433 9.11 -0.57 -9.80
N THR A 434 8.86 0.71 -9.71
CA THR A 434 7.68 1.38 -9.16
C THR A 434 6.65 1.54 -10.28
N MET A 435 5.35 1.75 -9.90
CA MET A 435 4.32 1.84 -10.93
C MET A 435 4.47 3.12 -11.76
N GLY A 436 4.25 3.00 -13.09
CA GLY A 436 4.41 4.10 -14.03
C GLY A 436 3.50 5.29 -13.78
N THR A 437 2.32 5.04 -13.19
CA THR A 437 1.36 6.05 -12.76
C THR A 437 1.92 6.97 -11.66
N LEU A 438 2.97 6.57 -10.95
CA LEU A 438 3.65 7.34 -9.91
C LEU A 438 5.09 7.74 -10.26
N THR A 439 5.61 7.24 -11.38
CA THR A 439 7.00 7.48 -11.81
C THR A 439 7.04 8.24 -13.13
N GLY A 440 6.66 7.60 -14.22
CA GLY A 440 6.69 8.14 -15.56
C GLY A 440 7.25 7.16 -16.60
N ALA A 441 7.55 7.67 -17.80
CA ALA A 441 8.03 6.87 -18.92
C ALA A 441 9.14 7.62 -19.71
N PRO A 442 10.32 7.01 -19.98
CA PRO A 442 10.82 5.72 -19.47
C PRO A 442 11.02 5.70 -17.95
N LYS A 443 10.68 4.57 -17.29
CA LYS A 443 10.56 4.44 -15.84
C LYS A 443 11.82 4.86 -15.07
N LEU A 444 12.99 4.30 -15.39
CA LEU A 444 14.22 4.57 -14.66
C LEU A 444 14.69 6.02 -14.82
N ARG A 445 14.56 6.58 -16.03
CA ARG A 445 14.91 7.99 -16.26
C ARG A 445 13.98 8.94 -15.52
N ALA A 446 12.69 8.63 -15.47
CA ALA A 446 11.72 9.40 -14.69
C ALA A 446 12.04 9.30 -13.17
N ALA A 447 12.37 8.11 -12.66
CA ALA A 447 12.77 7.92 -11.28
C ALA A 447 14.04 8.71 -10.91
N GLU A 448 15.04 8.73 -11.81
CA GLU A 448 16.26 9.53 -11.64
C GLU A 448 15.94 11.03 -11.54
N LEU A 449 15.09 11.57 -12.44
CA LEU A 449 14.69 12.97 -12.41
C LEU A 449 13.90 13.30 -11.13
N ILE A 450 12.96 12.44 -10.74
CA ILE A 450 12.21 12.60 -9.48
C ILE A 450 13.18 12.75 -8.31
N ARG A 451 14.15 11.83 -8.17
CA ARG A 451 15.11 11.87 -7.06
C ARG A 451 15.98 13.14 -7.11
N ASN A 452 16.47 13.53 -8.28
CA ASN A 452 17.29 14.72 -8.44
C ASN A 452 16.56 16.01 -8.06
N TYR A 453 15.28 16.13 -8.40
CA TYR A 453 14.54 17.38 -8.23
C TYR A 453 13.71 17.44 -6.95
N GLU A 454 13.19 16.31 -6.43
CA GLU A 454 12.58 16.26 -5.11
C GLU A 454 13.64 16.28 -4.00
N GLY A 455 14.85 15.73 -4.25
CA GLY A 455 16.02 15.77 -3.37
C GLY A 455 15.86 14.96 -2.07
N LYS A 456 14.70 14.37 -1.83
CA LYS A 456 14.37 13.61 -0.63
C LYS A 456 13.73 12.28 -0.97
N ARG A 457 13.84 11.31 -0.04
CA ARG A 457 13.11 10.04 -0.14
C ARG A 457 11.61 10.29 -0.09
N ARG A 458 10.87 9.59 -0.96
CA ARG A 458 9.41 9.56 -0.93
C ARG A 458 8.84 8.69 0.18
N GLY A 459 9.64 7.75 0.69
CA GLY A 459 9.19 6.75 1.65
C GLY A 459 8.07 5.89 1.08
N SER A 460 6.97 5.74 1.81
CA SER A 460 5.85 4.88 1.40
C SER A 460 5.08 5.40 0.18
N TYR A 461 5.07 6.70 -0.10
CA TYR A 461 4.30 7.28 -1.21
C TYR A 461 4.80 6.77 -2.57
N GLY A 462 3.91 6.22 -3.37
CA GLY A 462 4.23 5.60 -4.67
C GLY A 462 4.86 4.21 -4.55
N GLY A 463 5.03 3.71 -3.34
CA GLY A 463 5.35 2.31 -3.05
C GLY A 463 4.13 1.42 -3.06
N ALA A 464 4.15 0.33 -2.32
CA ALA A 464 3.05 -0.63 -2.27
C ALA A 464 2.70 -1.08 -0.85
N VAL A 465 1.43 -1.45 -0.64
CA VAL A 465 0.92 -2.15 0.55
C VAL A 465 0.20 -3.41 0.11
N GLY A 466 0.36 -4.49 0.85
CA GLY A 466 -0.35 -5.72 0.56
C GLY A 466 0.18 -6.91 1.33
N TYR A 467 -0.05 -8.11 0.78
CA TYR A 467 0.34 -9.37 1.40
C TYR A 467 0.88 -10.38 0.39
N LEU A 468 1.66 -11.32 0.90
CA LEU A 468 2.06 -12.56 0.23
C LEU A 468 1.73 -13.74 1.13
N ARG A 469 1.13 -14.80 0.56
CA ARG A 469 0.84 -16.07 1.24
C ARG A 469 1.80 -17.16 0.81
N GLY A 470 1.86 -18.23 1.60
CA GLY A 470 2.69 -19.40 1.31
C GLY A 470 2.28 -20.20 0.07
N ASP A 471 1.06 -20.06 -0.42
CA ASP A 471 0.64 -20.62 -1.70
C ASP A 471 1.07 -19.79 -2.91
N GLY A 472 1.70 -18.63 -2.68
CA GLY A 472 2.15 -17.69 -3.70
C GLY A 472 1.13 -16.61 -4.05
N GLU A 473 -0.07 -16.61 -3.47
CA GLU A 473 -1.03 -15.51 -3.68
C GLU A 473 -0.44 -14.20 -3.19
N LEU A 474 -0.37 -13.21 -4.09
CA LEU A 474 0.12 -11.87 -3.80
C LEU A 474 -0.90 -10.85 -4.28
N ASP A 475 -1.33 -9.96 -3.40
CA ASP A 475 -2.22 -8.85 -3.74
C ASP A 475 -1.66 -7.58 -3.11
N THR A 476 -1.31 -6.61 -3.95
CA THR A 476 -0.71 -5.34 -3.55
C THR A 476 -1.38 -4.17 -4.23
N CYS A 477 -1.48 -3.04 -3.53
CA CYS A 477 -1.94 -1.77 -4.06
C CYS A 477 -0.86 -0.70 -3.98
N ILE A 478 -0.97 0.33 -4.80
CA ILE A 478 -0.07 1.48 -4.76
C ILE A 478 -0.40 2.35 -3.55
N VAL A 479 0.62 2.84 -2.85
CA VAL A 479 0.44 3.77 -1.73
C VAL A 479 0.20 5.19 -2.25
N ILE A 480 -1.06 5.49 -2.46
CA ILE A 480 -1.58 6.81 -2.84
C ILE A 480 -2.85 7.11 -2.04
N ARG A 481 -3.29 8.37 -2.01
CA ARG A 481 -4.44 8.79 -1.19
C ARG A 481 -4.27 8.31 0.25
N SER A 482 -3.08 8.55 0.79
CA SER A 482 -2.59 7.97 2.04
C SER A 482 -1.92 9.03 2.92
N ALA A 483 -1.76 8.72 4.19
CA ALA A 483 -0.99 9.48 5.16
C ALA A 483 0.03 8.56 5.83
N PHE A 484 1.28 8.98 5.87
CA PHE A 484 2.30 8.47 6.77
C PHE A 484 2.28 9.31 8.04
N VAL A 485 2.17 8.68 9.20
CA VAL A 485 1.99 9.36 10.49
C VAL A 485 3.12 8.96 11.42
N LYS A 486 3.78 9.96 11.99
CA LYS A 486 4.83 9.79 12.98
C LYS A 486 4.77 10.93 13.99
N ASP A 487 4.94 10.61 15.26
CA ASP A 487 4.96 11.60 16.37
C ASP A 487 3.74 12.55 16.38
N GLY A 488 2.57 12.03 16.01
CA GLY A 488 1.33 12.83 15.99
C GLY A 488 1.17 13.77 14.80
N GLN A 489 2.05 13.69 13.81
CA GLN A 489 1.97 14.44 12.56
C GLN A 489 1.80 13.50 11.37
N ALA A 490 1.03 13.92 10.38
CA ALA A 490 0.82 13.21 9.13
C ALA A 490 1.46 13.98 7.98
N ILE A 491 2.10 13.26 7.05
CA ILE A 491 2.36 13.76 5.71
C ILE A 491 1.43 13.07 4.72
N VAL A 492 0.70 13.87 3.94
CA VAL A 492 -0.15 13.45 2.85
C VAL A 492 0.53 13.87 1.55
N GLN A 493 1.09 12.91 0.81
CA GLN A 493 1.83 13.19 -0.41
C GLN A 493 0.96 12.97 -1.64
N ALA A 494 1.11 13.85 -2.64
CA ALA A 494 0.38 13.79 -3.90
C ALA A 494 1.22 14.33 -5.05
N GLY A 495 1.10 13.71 -6.22
CA GLY A 495 1.81 14.09 -7.44
C GLY A 495 0.87 14.32 -8.62
N ALA A 496 1.36 15.00 -9.63
CA ALA A 496 0.67 15.25 -10.88
C ALA A 496 1.47 14.69 -12.07
N GLY A 497 0.77 14.16 -13.06
CA GLY A 497 1.38 13.58 -14.25
C GLY A 497 1.73 14.67 -15.27
N VAL A 498 3.01 15.04 -15.37
CA VAL A 498 3.48 16.09 -16.27
C VAL A 498 3.80 15.52 -17.65
N VAL A 499 3.18 16.11 -18.67
CA VAL A 499 3.39 15.87 -20.09
C VAL A 499 3.70 17.19 -20.80
N ALA A 500 4.01 17.15 -22.11
CA ALA A 500 4.46 18.33 -22.87
C ALA A 500 3.49 19.52 -22.82
N ASP A 501 2.20 19.26 -22.81
CA ASP A 501 1.13 20.27 -22.80
C ASP A 501 0.47 20.51 -21.43
N SER A 502 1.11 20.01 -20.34
CA SER A 502 0.69 20.31 -18.97
C SER A 502 0.71 21.81 -18.68
N VAL A 503 -0.24 22.26 -17.89
CA VAL A 503 -0.32 23.65 -17.41
C VAL A 503 0.12 23.68 -15.96
N PRO A 504 1.28 24.30 -15.60
CA PRO A 504 1.88 24.22 -14.27
C PRO A 504 0.90 24.50 -13.13
N ALA A 505 0.12 25.57 -13.20
CA ALA A 505 -0.86 25.91 -12.18
C ALA A 505 -1.95 24.84 -11.98
N ARG A 506 -2.36 24.15 -13.07
CA ARG A 506 -3.35 23.05 -12.97
C ARG A 506 -2.75 21.81 -12.31
N GLU A 507 -1.48 21.53 -12.61
CA GLU A 507 -0.79 20.39 -11.99
C GLU A 507 -0.56 20.64 -10.48
N ALA A 508 -0.26 21.88 -10.07
CA ALA A 508 -0.20 22.27 -8.68
C ALA A 508 -1.57 22.09 -7.98
N GLU A 509 -2.66 22.56 -8.60
CA GLU A 509 -4.02 22.41 -8.09
C GLU A 509 -4.42 20.91 -8.01
N GLU A 510 -3.99 20.08 -8.95
CA GLU A 510 -4.24 18.63 -8.97
C GLU A 510 -3.65 17.94 -7.74
N THR A 511 -2.45 18.34 -7.28
CA THR A 511 -1.87 17.78 -6.03
C THR A 511 -2.74 18.08 -4.82
N VAL A 512 -3.29 19.28 -4.71
CA VAL A 512 -4.23 19.66 -3.65
C VAL A 512 -5.50 18.82 -3.70
N HIS A 513 -6.07 18.66 -4.89
CA HIS A 513 -7.28 17.84 -5.09
C HIS A 513 -7.04 16.38 -4.70
N LYS A 514 -5.88 15.81 -5.07
CA LYS A 514 -5.52 14.42 -4.74
C LYS A 514 -5.28 14.21 -3.24
N ALA A 515 -4.75 15.20 -2.53
CA ALA A 515 -4.53 15.15 -1.07
C ALA A 515 -5.82 15.39 -0.27
N SER A 516 -6.79 16.10 -0.84
CA SER A 516 -7.91 16.71 -0.10
C SER A 516 -8.78 15.71 0.67
N ALA A 517 -9.03 14.49 0.13
CA ALA A 517 -9.84 13.49 0.83
C ALA A 517 -9.19 13.04 2.15
N VAL A 518 -7.87 12.79 2.12
CA VAL A 518 -7.12 12.39 3.32
C VAL A 518 -7.04 13.56 4.32
N LEU A 519 -6.75 14.78 3.84
CA LEU A 519 -6.69 15.97 4.69
C LEU A 519 -8.05 16.28 5.36
N ARG A 520 -9.17 16.11 4.65
CA ARG A 520 -10.51 16.22 5.24
C ARG A 520 -10.75 15.15 6.30
N ALA A 521 -10.31 13.91 6.07
CA ALA A 521 -10.43 12.85 7.07
C ALA A 521 -9.62 13.16 8.33
N LEU A 522 -8.41 13.72 8.21
CA LEU A 522 -7.60 14.22 9.33
C LEU A 522 -8.36 15.30 10.10
N ALA A 523 -8.88 16.32 9.41
CA ALA A 523 -9.61 17.41 10.02
C ALA A 523 -10.89 16.92 10.74
N ALA A 524 -11.69 16.09 10.06
CA ALA A 524 -12.91 15.52 10.60
C ALA A 524 -12.64 14.65 11.84
N SER A 525 -11.56 13.87 11.85
CA SER A 525 -11.17 13.05 13.02
C SER A 525 -10.88 13.88 14.27
N THR A 526 -10.50 15.15 14.12
CA THR A 526 -10.25 16.10 15.22
C THR A 526 -11.44 17.01 15.51
N GLY A 527 -12.50 16.96 14.68
CA GLY A 527 -13.66 17.88 14.79
C GLY A 527 -13.37 19.32 14.36
N ARG A 528 -12.24 19.57 13.66
CA ARG A 528 -11.77 20.90 13.24
C ARG A 528 -12.04 21.12 11.73
N PRO A 529 -12.33 22.36 11.28
CA PRO A 529 -12.37 22.67 9.85
C PRO A 529 -10.96 22.54 9.24
N LEU A 530 -10.88 22.17 7.97
CA LEU A 530 -9.61 22.11 7.23
C LEU A 530 -9.26 23.48 6.66
N ALA A 531 -8.01 23.88 6.78
CA ALA A 531 -7.39 24.97 6.04
C ALA A 531 -6.08 24.50 5.40
N ILE A 532 -5.86 24.81 4.12
CA ILE A 532 -4.61 24.53 3.43
C ILE A 532 -3.84 25.85 3.32
N SER A 533 -2.61 25.86 3.83
CA SER A 533 -1.73 27.04 3.74
C SER A 533 -1.19 27.19 2.33
N SER A 534 -1.05 28.42 1.86
CA SER A 534 -0.31 28.75 0.63
C SER A 534 1.21 28.81 0.85
N ASN A 535 1.65 28.98 2.09
CA ASN A 535 3.07 29.06 2.42
C ASN A 535 3.62 27.69 2.75
N ALA A 536 4.73 27.34 2.14
CA ALA A 536 5.49 26.14 2.47
C ALA A 536 5.98 26.22 3.92
N GLU A 537 6.12 25.08 4.57
CA GLU A 537 6.82 24.98 5.84
C GLU A 537 8.32 25.12 5.56
N GLU A 538 8.99 26.14 6.14
CA GLU A 538 10.45 26.16 6.20
C GLU A 538 10.85 24.94 7.03
N SER A 539 11.34 23.89 6.37
CA SER A 539 11.67 22.63 7.03
C SER A 539 12.94 22.79 7.87
N GLU A 540 12.77 22.89 9.17
CA GLU A 540 13.80 22.53 10.16
C GLU A 540 13.78 21.01 10.47
N PHE A 541 13.58 20.14 9.47
CA PHE A 541 13.57 18.69 9.68
C PHE A 541 14.53 17.99 8.73
#